data_65aa57d3dc384511e170b1aceef90482
#
_entry.id   65aa57d3dc384511e170b1aceef90482
#
_cell.length_a   1.000
_cell.length_b   1.000
_cell.length_c   1.000
_cell.angle_alpha   90.00
_cell.angle_beta   90.00
_cell.angle_gamma   90.00
#
_symmetry.space_group_name_H-M   'P 1'
#
loop_
_entity.id
_entity.type
_entity.pdbx_description
1 polymer ?
#
loop_
_entity_poly.entity_id
_entity_poly.type
_entity_poly.pdbx_seq_one_letter_code
_entity_poly.pdbx_strand_id
1 'polypeptide(L)'
;MNNQYWNTTMKYFALTMTWAACLGFAVLSQAEGHNGTASAMLQYTEFNEIGNPADVLTVKEEASQALQSGEVRVRVLAAPINPSDLLQIAGQYGVEAILPAKAGSEGVGRVIEVAPETAYLKVGQLVLILGGGTWRDEVVAPEAGFLPLPEMGPLSAEVIEQLGMSVVNPVTALLMLDSFVELSEGQWIVQSAANSAVGGYVIQLAKQRGIKTINVVRREGLDEELYAKGGDVVLIDGPDLAEQIAHATGGEPVALALDPVGGDTYTRLTNSLGVGGTIVAYGMLSGKAATLNTGMAIFKDTRNRSFWLAKWYESATLPEKQAAFGRIIPLIASGVLKANVDSRFAVGDIKQAVIRAAQDGRNGKVLVVPNVQ
;
A
#
# COMPACT_ATOMS: atom_id res chain seq x y z
N MET A 1 29.32 -2.88 -15.54
CA MET A 1 29.10 -1.71 -16.40
C MET A 1 28.19 -0.76 -15.67
N ASN A 2 28.72 0.31 -15.36
CA ASN A 2 28.41 1.49 -14.57
C ASN A 2 26.99 1.92 -14.26
N ASN A 3 26.79 2.14 -12.98
CA ASN A 3 25.71 2.79 -12.23
C ASN A 3 25.48 4.28 -12.60
N GLN A 4 25.94 4.77 -13.75
CA GLN A 4 25.87 6.19 -14.12
C GLN A 4 24.63 6.61 -14.91
N TYR A 5 23.83 5.67 -15.42
CA TYR A 5 22.64 6.03 -16.22
C TYR A 5 21.41 6.43 -15.41
N TRP A 6 21.35 6.08 -14.11
CA TRP A 6 20.23 6.42 -13.23
C TRP A 6 20.37 7.81 -12.58
N ASN A 7 21.58 8.34 -12.49
CA ASN A 7 21.83 9.61 -11.80
C ASN A 7 21.61 10.88 -12.64
N THR A 8 21.44 10.77 -13.95
CA THR A 8 21.37 11.96 -14.81
C THR A 8 19.96 12.37 -15.22
N THR A 9 18.98 11.48 -15.15
CA THR A 9 17.60 11.75 -15.60
C THR A 9 16.66 12.18 -14.48
N MET A 10 17.03 12.01 -13.22
CA MET A 10 16.17 12.34 -12.05
C MET A 10 16.44 13.71 -11.41
N LYS A 11 17.42 14.48 -11.89
CA LYS A 11 17.73 15.81 -11.32
C LYS A 11 16.78 16.94 -11.68
N TYR A 12 15.76 16.72 -12.49
CA TYR A 12 14.86 17.77 -12.98
C TYR A 12 13.43 17.69 -12.49
N PHE A 13 13.09 16.88 -11.47
CA PHE A 13 11.72 16.82 -10.94
C PHE A 13 11.61 17.05 -9.42
N ALA A 14 12.52 17.86 -8.87
CA ALA A 14 12.37 18.41 -7.53
C ALA A 14 11.82 19.82 -7.64
N LEU A 15 10.51 19.98 -7.85
CA LEU A 15 9.85 21.28 -7.67
C LEU A 15 8.56 21.13 -6.85
N THR A 16 8.64 21.79 -5.69
CA THR A 16 7.56 22.35 -4.87
C THR A 16 6.66 21.42 -4.06
N MET A 17 7.15 21.00 -2.91
CA MET A 17 6.40 21.14 -1.66
C MET A 17 7.28 21.96 -0.70
N THR A 18 7.15 23.27 -0.74
CA THR A 18 7.72 24.19 0.26
C THR A 18 6.91 24.09 1.53
N TRP A 19 7.45 23.38 2.52
CA TRP A 19 7.04 23.55 3.91
C TRP A 19 7.72 24.80 4.43
N ALA A 20 6.93 25.82 4.77
CA ALA A 20 7.38 27.03 5.42
C ALA A 20 7.92 26.69 6.81
N ALA A 21 9.21 26.88 7.00
CA ALA A 21 9.83 26.91 8.34
C ALA A 21 9.42 28.21 9.03
N CYS A 22 8.49 28.15 9.97
CA CYS A 22 8.23 29.26 10.89
C CYS A 22 9.30 29.28 11.98
N LEU A 23 10.15 30.29 11.94
CA LEU A 23 11.03 30.70 13.03
C LEU A 23 10.17 31.19 14.21
N GLY A 24 10.18 30.46 15.31
CA GLY A 24 9.47 30.82 16.52
C GLY A 24 10.21 31.89 17.29
N PHE A 25 9.55 33.03 17.54
CA PHE A 25 9.93 33.98 18.58
C PHE A 25 9.40 33.48 19.92
N ALA A 26 10.32 33.27 20.87
CA ALA A 26 9.98 32.93 22.25
C ALA A 26 9.43 34.18 22.96
N VAL A 27 8.16 34.13 23.33
CA VAL A 27 7.56 35.02 24.30
C VAL A 27 7.44 34.25 25.62
N LEU A 28 8.21 34.64 26.62
CA LEU A 28 8.08 34.15 28.00
C LEU A 28 6.79 34.71 28.62
N SER A 29 5.77 33.87 28.72
CA SER A 29 4.57 34.11 29.53
C SER A 29 4.63 33.15 30.73
N GLN A 30 4.67 33.76 31.96
CA GLN A 30 4.51 33.01 33.19
C GLN A 30 3.11 32.40 33.24
N ALA A 31 3.04 31.09 33.30
CA ALA A 31 1.78 30.35 33.50
C ALA A 31 1.73 29.84 34.94
N GLU A 32 0.68 30.25 35.63
CA GLU A 32 0.27 29.78 36.96
C GLU A 32 -0.04 28.27 36.93
N GLY A 33 0.24 27.64 38.10
CA GLY A 33 0.20 26.18 38.24
C GLY A 33 -1.13 25.53 37.89
N HIS A 34 -1.07 24.62 36.94
CA HIS A 34 -2.05 23.58 36.79
C HIS A 34 -1.45 22.25 37.29
N ASN A 35 -2.19 21.55 38.16
CA ASN A 35 -1.90 20.21 38.63
C ASN A 35 -1.70 19.29 37.39
N GLY A 36 -0.47 18.99 37.08
CA GLY A 36 -0.10 18.15 35.95
C GLY A 36 -0.44 16.68 36.25
N THR A 37 -1.52 16.19 35.67
CA THR A 37 -1.55 14.80 35.28
C THR A 37 -0.40 14.59 34.32
N ALA A 38 0.56 13.69 34.65
CA ALA A 38 1.68 13.37 33.79
C ALA A 38 1.12 13.06 32.39
N SER A 39 1.48 13.90 31.41
CA SER A 39 1.06 13.66 30.01
C SER A 39 1.61 12.31 29.61
N ALA A 40 0.73 11.42 29.14
CA ALA A 40 1.15 10.11 28.67
C ALA A 40 2.19 10.30 27.56
N MET A 41 3.31 9.59 27.67
CA MET A 41 4.33 9.57 26.63
C MET A 41 3.80 8.73 25.46
N LEU A 42 3.83 9.30 24.26
CA LEU A 42 3.34 8.70 23.03
C LEU A 42 4.51 8.13 22.23
N GLN A 43 4.41 6.88 21.82
CA GLN A 43 5.46 6.24 21.03
C GLN A 43 5.29 6.52 19.54
N TYR A 44 6.42 6.68 18.86
CA TYR A 44 6.50 6.75 17.40
C TYR A 44 7.80 6.15 16.89
N THR A 45 7.81 5.78 15.61
CA THR A 45 8.99 5.23 14.96
C THR A 45 9.62 6.24 14.00
N GLU A 46 10.94 6.31 14.04
CA GLU A 46 11.73 7.24 13.22
C GLU A 46 13.00 6.54 12.73
N PHE A 47 13.50 6.98 11.58
CA PHE A 47 14.83 6.64 11.09
C PHE A 47 15.57 7.91 10.65
N ASN A 48 16.87 7.97 10.97
CA ASN A 48 17.74 9.14 10.74
C ASN A 48 18.75 8.88 9.63
N GLU A 49 18.83 7.66 9.15
CA GLU A 49 19.73 7.24 8.08
C GLU A 49 19.05 6.15 7.24
N ILE A 50 19.48 6.00 6.01
CA ILE A 50 19.05 4.94 5.10
C ILE A 50 19.80 3.66 5.44
N GLY A 51 19.08 2.53 5.53
CA GLY A 51 19.68 1.24 5.83
C GLY A 51 18.67 0.11 5.98
N ASN A 52 19.13 -1.03 6.52
CA ASN A 52 18.22 -2.12 6.83
C ASN A 52 17.18 -1.66 7.86
N PRO A 53 15.87 -1.80 7.59
CA PRO A 53 14.82 -1.32 8.48
C PRO A 53 14.95 -1.81 9.94
N ALA A 54 15.37 -3.04 10.16
CA ALA A 54 15.56 -3.59 11.50
C ALA A 54 16.70 -2.92 12.30
N ASP A 55 17.67 -2.35 11.60
CA ASP A 55 18.83 -1.70 12.22
C ASP A 55 18.58 -0.21 12.48
N VAL A 56 18.05 0.51 11.46
CA VAL A 56 17.94 1.98 11.47
C VAL A 56 16.66 2.52 12.12
N LEU A 57 15.59 1.73 12.23
CA LEU A 57 14.38 2.15 12.91
C LEU A 57 14.61 2.27 14.42
N THR A 58 14.16 3.38 14.98
CA THR A 58 14.18 3.65 16.42
C THR A 58 12.79 3.99 16.93
N VAL A 59 12.44 3.48 18.11
CA VAL A 59 11.24 3.91 18.83
C VAL A 59 11.63 5.11 19.67
N LYS A 60 10.84 6.16 19.56
CA LYS A 60 10.99 7.37 20.37
C LYS A 60 9.70 7.67 21.12
N GLU A 61 9.79 8.50 22.11
CA GLU A 61 8.67 8.96 22.91
C GLU A 61 8.59 10.48 22.87
N GLU A 62 7.37 11.00 22.77
CA GLU A 62 7.09 12.43 22.82
C GLU A 62 5.88 12.70 23.74
N ALA A 63 5.88 13.83 24.41
CA ALA A 63 4.69 14.27 25.13
C ALA A 63 3.64 14.78 24.14
N SER A 64 2.37 14.58 24.45
CA SER A 64 1.28 15.15 23.65
C SER A 64 1.41 16.67 23.60
N GLN A 65 1.45 17.25 22.40
CA GLN A 65 1.55 18.69 22.17
C GLN A 65 0.18 19.29 21.85
N ALA A 66 -0.04 20.55 22.19
CA ALA A 66 -1.25 21.27 21.82
C ALA A 66 -1.37 21.36 20.28
N LEU A 67 -2.59 21.24 19.76
CA LEU A 67 -2.86 21.39 18.34
C LEU A 67 -2.72 22.84 17.88
N GLN A 68 -2.19 23.03 16.68
CA GLN A 68 -2.27 24.30 15.97
C GLN A 68 -3.63 24.44 15.26
N SER A 69 -3.96 25.66 14.82
CA SER A 69 -5.20 25.92 14.08
C SER A 69 -5.29 25.05 12.83
N GLY A 70 -6.45 24.41 12.62
CA GLY A 70 -6.69 23.50 11.49
C GLY A 70 -6.08 22.10 11.63
N GLU A 71 -5.41 21.79 12.74
CA GLU A 71 -4.88 20.45 13.00
C GLU A 71 -5.89 19.54 13.68
N VAL A 72 -5.70 18.26 13.45
CA VAL A 72 -6.48 17.18 14.04
C VAL A 72 -5.55 16.14 14.64
N ARG A 73 -5.88 15.66 15.84
CA ARG A 73 -5.21 14.54 16.49
C ARG A 73 -6.00 13.26 16.28
N VAL A 74 -5.34 12.28 15.73
CA VAL A 74 -5.90 10.97 15.42
C VAL A 74 -5.13 9.89 16.16
N ARG A 75 -5.82 9.11 17.00
CA ARG A 75 -5.27 7.89 17.59
C ARG A 75 -5.22 6.82 16.53
N VAL A 76 -4.04 6.27 16.27
CA VAL A 76 -3.84 5.17 15.32
C VAL A 76 -4.45 3.89 15.91
N LEU A 77 -5.23 3.19 15.11
CA LEU A 77 -5.84 1.91 15.48
C LEU A 77 -5.15 0.72 14.82
N ALA A 78 -4.75 0.87 13.56
CA ALA A 78 -3.97 -0.13 12.83
C ALA A 78 -3.24 0.53 11.65
N ALA A 79 -2.02 0.11 11.40
CA ALA A 79 -1.19 0.50 10.27
C ALA A 79 -0.43 -0.72 9.74
N PRO A 80 -0.52 -1.05 8.44
CA PRO A 80 0.22 -2.18 7.88
C PRO A 80 1.67 -1.83 7.60
N ILE A 81 2.48 -2.89 7.43
CA ILE A 81 3.81 -2.80 6.85
C ILE A 81 3.72 -3.27 5.40
N ASN A 82 4.03 -2.38 4.46
CA ASN A 82 4.10 -2.66 3.04
C ASN A 82 5.56 -2.89 2.58
N PRO A 83 5.81 -3.66 1.51
CA PRO A 83 7.15 -3.74 0.93
C PRO A 83 7.73 -2.38 0.56
N SER A 84 6.90 -1.44 0.11
CA SER A 84 7.30 -0.07 -0.21
C SER A 84 7.86 0.70 1.00
N ASP A 85 7.31 0.46 2.21
CA ASP A 85 7.82 1.08 3.44
C ASP A 85 9.25 0.60 3.73
N LEU A 86 9.48 -0.72 3.62
CA LEU A 86 10.79 -1.31 3.82
C LEU A 86 11.81 -0.84 2.76
N LEU A 87 11.39 -0.75 1.50
CA LEU A 87 12.22 -0.23 0.41
C LEU A 87 12.55 1.26 0.61
N GLN A 88 11.62 2.07 1.11
CA GLN A 88 11.86 3.48 1.38
C GLN A 88 12.91 3.66 2.48
N ILE A 89 12.80 2.92 3.58
CA ILE A 89 13.78 2.94 4.67
C ILE A 89 15.14 2.44 4.19
N ALA A 90 15.16 1.45 3.29
CA ALA A 90 16.38 0.91 2.70
C ALA A 90 16.98 1.80 1.59
N GLY A 91 16.35 2.93 1.22
CA GLY A 91 16.81 3.79 0.11
C GLY A 91 16.66 3.17 -1.28
N GLN A 92 15.77 2.20 -1.42
CA GLN A 92 15.52 1.44 -2.66
C GLN A 92 14.16 1.75 -3.30
N TYR A 93 13.44 2.74 -2.77
CA TYR A 93 12.16 3.18 -3.31
C TYR A 93 12.32 4.41 -4.21
N GLY A 94 11.37 4.62 -5.12
CA GLY A 94 11.43 5.71 -6.10
C GLY A 94 11.33 7.13 -5.52
N VAL A 95 11.06 7.28 -4.22
CA VAL A 95 11.07 8.55 -3.48
C VAL A 95 12.04 8.42 -2.32
N GLU A 96 13.02 9.30 -2.26
CA GLU A 96 13.94 9.40 -1.14
C GLU A 96 13.23 9.95 0.10
N ALA A 97 13.50 9.37 1.27
CA ALA A 97 12.99 9.89 2.53
C ALA A 97 13.74 11.17 2.92
N ILE A 98 13.01 12.18 3.38
CA ILE A 98 13.61 13.38 3.99
C ILE A 98 13.87 13.06 5.45
N LEU A 99 15.15 12.97 5.82
CA LEU A 99 15.57 12.56 7.16
C LEU A 99 15.67 13.75 8.13
N PRO A 100 15.33 13.58 9.42
CA PRO A 100 14.74 12.37 10.02
C PRO A 100 13.30 12.11 9.55
N ALA A 101 12.94 10.85 9.31
CA ALA A 101 11.65 10.47 8.76
C ALA A 101 10.86 9.55 9.70
N LYS A 102 9.57 9.84 9.87
CA LYS A 102 8.63 8.97 10.59
C LYS A 102 8.13 7.88 9.65
N ALA A 103 8.08 6.63 10.14
CA ALA A 103 7.81 5.47 9.32
C ALA A 103 6.31 5.12 9.20
N GLY A 104 5.96 4.37 8.13
CA GLY A 104 4.61 3.89 7.80
C GLY A 104 3.88 4.81 6.82
N SER A 105 3.21 4.23 5.82
CA SER A 105 2.61 4.96 4.70
C SER A 105 1.09 5.10 4.77
N GLU A 106 0.40 4.19 5.44
CA GLU A 106 -1.06 4.17 5.55
C GLU A 106 -1.53 3.66 6.91
N GLY A 107 -2.76 3.94 7.26
CA GLY A 107 -3.38 3.45 8.48
C GLY A 107 -4.81 3.94 8.65
N VAL A 108 -5.47 3.43 9.68
CA VAL A 108 -6.78 3.89 10.15
C VAL A 108 -6.65 4.40 11.58
N GLY A 109 -7.41 5.44 11.90
CA GLY A 109 -7.41 5.98 13.24
C GLY A 109 -8.76 6.59 13.62
N ARG A 110 -8.84 7.01 14.89
CA ARG A 110 -10.00 7.70 15.44
C ARG A 110 -9.60 9.12 15.81
N VAL A 111 -10.36 10.09 15.36
CA VAL A 111 -10.20 11.48 15.77
C VAL A 111 -10.46 11.59 17.27
N ILE A 112 -9.50 12.11 18.03
CA ILE A 112 -9.60 12.30 19.48
C ILE A 112 -9.59 13.76 19.87
N GLU A 113 -9.09 14.66 19.01
CA GLU A 113 -9.07 16.09 19.24
C GLU A 113 -9.09 16.84 17.91
N VAL A 114 -9.77 17.95 17.85
CA VAL A 114 -9.82 18.87 16.71
C VAL A 114 -9.49 20.29 17.17
N ALA A 115 -8.63 20.98 16.46
CA ALA A 115 -8.33 22.38 16.74
C ALA A 115 -9.42 23.31 16.17
N PRO A 116 -9.45 24.61 16.56
CA PRO A 116 -10.23 25.61 15.86
C PRO A 116 -9.93 25.63 14.36
N GLU A 117 -10.91 26.04 13.56
CA GLU A 117 -10.83 26.14 12.09
C GLU A 117 -10.78 24.79 11.34
N THR A 118 -11.00 23.65 12.02
CA THR A 118 -11.32 22.39 11.32
C THR A 118 -12.75 22.47 10.75
N ALA A 119 -12.92 22.02 9.50
CA ALA A 119 -14.17 22.24 8.75
C ALA A 119 -15.12 21.04 8.75
N TYR A 120 -14.60 19.81 8.71
CA TYR A 120 -15.41 18.63 8.44
C TYR A 120 -15.16 17.42 9.37
N LEU A 121 -14.01 17.32 10.03
CA LEU A 121 -13.73 16.22 10.95
C LEU A 121 -14.28 16.49 12.36
N LYS A 122 -14.73 15.42 13.03
CA LYS A 122 -15.28 15.48 14.38
C LYS A 122 -14.66 14.43 15.28
N VAL A 123 -14.54 14.75 16.57
CA VAL A 123 -14.10 13.81 17.60
C VAL A 123 -14.97 12.54 17.57
N GLY A 124 -14.34 11.38 17.65
CA GLY A 124 -14.97 10.06 17.57
C GLY A 124 -15.02 9.48 16.16
N GLN A 125 -14.86 10.27 15.10
CA GLN A 125 -14.93 9.81 13.71
C GLN A 125 -13.74 8.93 13.35
N LEU A 126 -13.99 7.85 12.58
CA LEU A 126 -12.93 7.05 11.96
C LEU A 126 -12.43 7.74 10.69
N VAL A 127 -11.12 7.69 10.50
CA VAL A 127 -10.45 8.29 9.34
C VAL A 127 -9.36 7.36 8.82
N LEU A 128 -9.12 7.41 7.51
CA LEU A 128 -7.90 6.88 6.92
C LEU A 128 -6.80 7.95 7.00
N ILE A 129 -5.59 7.52 7.31
CA ILE A 129 -4.42 8.39 7.43
C ILE A 129 -3.67 8.33 6.09
N LEU A 130 -3.62 9.47 5.38
CA LEU A 130 -3.03 9.58 4.06
C LEU A 130 -1.61 10.18 4.05
N GLY A 131 -1.24 10.88 5.11
CA GLY A 131 0.01 11.65 5.20
C GLY A 131 1.26 10.85 5.60
N GLY A 132 1.14 9.54 5.85
CA GLY A 132 2.24 8.71 6.34
C GLY A 132 2.58 8.92 7.82
N GLY A 133 3.73 8.38 8.25
CA GLY A 133 4.17 8.42 9.64
C GLY A 133 3.26 7.66 10.59
N THR A 134 2.71 6.53 10.17
CA THR A 134 1.58 5.84 10.83
C THR A 134 1.99 4.78 11.85
N TRP A 135 3.28 4.42 11.94
CA TRP A 135 3.73 3.47 12.97
C TRP A 135 4.00 4.19 14.30
N ARG A 136 2.91 4.62 14.93
CA ARG A 136 2.91 5.44 16.13
C ARG A 136 1.55 5.42 16.83
N ASP A 137 1.50 5.92 18.07
CA ASP A 137 0.27 5.97 18.85
C ASP A 137 -0.74 6.98 18.30
N GLU A 138 -0.28 8.18 17.97
CA GLU A 138 -1.12 9.29 17.52
C GLU A 138 -0.47 10.07 16.38
N VAL A 139 -1.26 10.46 15.40
CA VAL A 139 -0.87 11.36 14.30
C VAL A 139 -1.53 12.71 14.52
N VAL A 140 -0.72 13.77 14.48
CA VAL A 140 -1.19 15.16 14.40
C VAL A 140 -0.83 15.70 13.03
N ALA A 141 -1.81 16.20 12.31
CA ALA A 141 -1.65 16.76 10.98
C ALA A 141 -2.81 17.73 10.66
N PRO A 142 -2.66 18.59 9.63
CA PRO A 142 -3.77 19.33 9.05
C PRO A 142 -4.91 18.39 8.65
N GLU A 143 -6.16 18.85 8.79
CA GLU A 143 -7.37 18.08 8.50
C GLU A 143 -7.36 17.38 7.13
N ALA A 144 -6.75 18.00 6.11
CA ALA A 144 -6.61 17.42 4.77
C ALA A 144 -5.73 16.16 4.69
N GLY A 145 -4.93 15.87 5.72
CA GLY A 145 -4.15 14.62 5.83
C GLY A 145 -4.98 13.38 6.13
N PHE A 146 -6.28 13.55 6.36
CA PHE A 146 -7.17 12.48 6.76
C PHE A 146 -8.39 12.39 5.84
N LEU A 147 -8.77 11.16 5.47
CA LEU A 147 -10.00 10.89 4.73
C LEU A 147 -11.08 10.38 5.70
N PRO A 148 -12.18 11.13 5.90
CA PRO A 148 -13.26 10.67 6.76
C PRO A 148 -13.90 9.40 6.21
N LEU A 149 -14.11 8.42 7.08
CA LEU A 149 -14.91 7.25 6.77
C LEU A 149 -16.39 7.55 7.01
N PRO A 150 -17.30 7.00 6.19
CA PRO A 150 -18.73 7.13 6.42
C PRO A 150 -19.12 6.49 7.76
N GLU A 151 -20.26 6.89 8.33
CA GLU A 151 -20.82 6.21 9.49
C GLU A 151 -21.31 4.81 9.09
N MET A 152 -20.65 3.78 9.64
CA MET A 152 -20.90 2.37 9.32
C MET A 152 -21.43 1.60 10.55
N GLY A 153 -21.81 2.32 11.60
CA GLY A 153 -22.18 1.70 12.89
C GLY A 153 -20.99 1.09 13.62
N PRO A 154 -21.23 0.21 14.61
CA PRO A 154 -20.16 -0.48 15.33
C PRO A 154 -19.40 -1.45 14.40
N LEU A 155 -18.09 -1.28 14.29
CA LEU A 155 -17.20 -2.16 13.51
C LEU A 155 -16.42 -3.07 14.45
N SER A 156 -16.19 -4.31 14.03
CA SER A 156 -15.26 -5.21 14.72
C SER A 156 -13.80 -4.72 14.55
N ALA A 157 -12.93 -5.14 15.47
CA ALA A 157 -11.51 -4.86 15.38
C ALA A 157 -10.93 -5.34 14.04
N GLU A 158 -11.36 -6.50 13.56
CA GLU A 158 -10.94 -7.06 12.27
C GLU A 158 -11.29 -6.13 11.09
N VAL A 159 -12.50 -5.60 11.03
CA VAL A 159 -12.91 -4.65 9.97
C VAL A 159 -12.10 -3.35 10.06
N ILE A 160 -11.81 -2.86 11.27
CA ILE A 160 -10.96 -1.68 11.47
C ILE A 160 -9.55 -1.95 10.92
N GLU A 161 -8.96 -3.09 11.20
CA GLU A 161 -7.65 -3.49 10.65
C GLU A 161 -7.67 -3.55 9.12
N GLN A 162 -8.73 -4.12 8.53
CA GLN A 162 -8.89 -4.15 7.07
C GLN A 162 -8.98 -2.73 6.48
N LEU A 163 -9.69 -1.82 7.13
CA LEU A 163 -9.74 -0.41 6.74
C LEU A 163 -8.35 0.25 6.84
N GLY A 164 -7.52 -0.12 7.81
CA GLY A 164 -6.13 0.35 7.92
C GLY A 164 -5.25 -0.01 6.73
N MET A 165 -5.62 -1.03 5.96
CA MET A 165 -4.91 -1.51 4.75
C MET A 165 -5.53 -0.99 3.45
N SER A 166 -6.48 -0.05 3.50
CA SER A 166 -7.33 0.30 2.36
C SER A 166 -6.72 1.32 1.39
N VAL A 167 -5.68 2.04 1.81
CA VAL A 167 -5.12 3.16 1.01
C VAL A 167 -4.17 2.68 -0.08
N VAL A 168 -3.41 1.61 0.15
CA VAL A 168 -2.36 1.18 -0.80
C VAL A 168 -2.82 -0.02 -1.64
N ASN A 169 -3.02 -1.18 -1.02
CA ASN A 169 -3.14 -2.43 -1.78
C ASN A 169 -4.46 -2.58 -2.56
N PRO A 170 -5.65 -2.32 -1.99
CA PRO A 170 -6.90 -2.49 -2.74
C PRO A 170 -7.11 -1.38 -3.78
N VAL A 171 -6.62 -0.15 -3.52
CA VAL A 171 -6.65 0.92 -4.53
C VAL A 171 -5.72 0.57 -5.70
N THR A 172 -4.53 0.02 -5.44
CA THR A 172 -3.63 -0.50 -6.47
C THR A 172 -4.32 -1.55 -7.34
N ALA A 173 -4.96 -2.55 -6.71
CA ALA A 173 -5.67 -3.61 -7.42
C ALA A 173 -6.82 -3.06 -8.27
N LEU A 174 -7.64 -2.16 -7.70
CA LEU A 174 -8.76 -1.53 -8.39
C LEU A 174 -8.30 -0.77 -9.64
N LEU A 175 -7.31 0.12 -9.47
CA LEU A 175 -6.83 0.97 -10.55
C LEU A 175 -6.13 0.17 -11.66
N MET A 176 -5.44 -0.90 -11.33
CA MET A 176 -4.84 -1.76 -12.36
C MET A 176 -5.90 -2.50 -13.20
N LEU A 177 -7.02 -2.88 -12.60
CA LEU A 177 -8.12 -3.50 -13.32
C LEU A 177 -8.95 -2.52 -14.16
N ASP A 178 -8.93 -1.22 -13.81
CA ASP A 178 -9.77 -0.20 -14.46
C ASP A 178 -9.03 0.64 -15.52
N SER A 179 -7.68 0.80 -15.39
CA SER A 179 -7.01 1.91 -16.11
C SER A 179 -6.23 1.49 -17.35
N PHE A 180 -6.02 0.21 -17.59
CA PHE A 180 -5.10 -0.24 -18.65
C PHE A 180 -5.77 -0.99 -19.79
N VAL A 181 -6.82 -1.73 -19.50
CA VAL A 181 -7.61 -2.50 -20.47
C VAL A 181 -9.07 -2.41 -20.07
N GLU A 182 -9.94 -2.18 -21.02
CA GLU A 182 -11.38 -2.33 -20.81
C GLU A 182 -11.72 -3.82 -20.73
N LEU A 183 -11.96 -4.31 -19.51
CA LEU A 183 -12.21 -5.72 -19.25
C LEU A 183 -13.71 -6.00 -19.19
N SER A 184 -14.14 -7.04 -19.93
CA SER A 184 -15.51 -7.54 -19.93
C SER A 184 -15.64 -8.85 -19.14
N GLU A 185 -16.85 -9.18 -18.71
CA GLU A 185 -17.17 -10.46 -18.09
C GLU A 185 -16.69 -11.64 -18.95
N GLY A 186 -16.13 -12.66 -18.32
CA GLY A 186 -15.60 -13.85 -18.95
C GLY A 186 -14.17 -13.74 -19.49
N GLN A 187 -13.61 -12.54 -19.62
CA GLN A 187 -12.24 -12.37 -20.09
C GLN A 187 -11.20 -12.83 -19.05
N TRP A 188 -10.08 -13.32 -19.55
CA TRP A 188 -8.96 -13.79 -18.75
C TRP A 188 -7.94 -12.69 -18.46
N ILE A 189 -7.53 -12.62 -17.19
CA ILE A 189 -6.33 -11.90 -16.75
C ILE A 189 -5.38 -12.88 -16.07
N VAL A 190 -4.09 -12.56 -16.04
CA VAL A 190 -3.06 -13.31 -15.31
C VAL A 190 -2.32 -12.39 -14.35
N GLN A 191 -1.95 -12.90 -13.19
CA GLN A 191 -1.12 -12.15 -12.25
C GLN A 191 -0.03 -13.02 -11.63
N SER A 192 1.15 -12.46 -11.38
CA SER A 192 2.17 -13.08 -10.55
C SER A 192 2.04 -12.65 -9.08
N ALA A 193 2.73 -13.36 -8.17
CA ALA A 193 2.62 -13.15 -6.73
C ALA A 193 1.17 -13.07 -6.23
N ALA A 194 0.30 -13.93 -6.75
CA ALA A 194 -1.14 -13.90 -6.50
C ALA A 194 -1.53 -14.05 -5.03
N ASN A 195 -0.67 -14.65 -4.21
CA ASN A 195 -0.83 -14.75 -2.76
C ASN A 195 -0.43 -13.50 -1.97
N SER A 196 -0.01 -12.42 -2.65
CA SER A 196 0.20 -11.11 -2.01
C SER A 196 -1.14 -10.43 -1.67
N ALA A 197 -1.09 -9.38 -0.85
CA ALA A 197 -2.30 -8.62 -0.54
C ALA A 197 -2.94 -8.00 -1.80
N VAL A 198 -2.13 -7.41 -2.69
CA VAL A 198 -2.63 -6.87 -3.97
C VAL A 198 -3.24 -8.00 -4.80
N GLY A 199 -2.54 -9.14 -4.93
CA GLY A 199 -3.04 -10.28 -5.69
C GLY A 199 -4.37 -10.82 -5.17
N GLY A 200 -4.53 -10.89 -3.85
CA GLY A 200 -5.79 -11.27 -3.22
C GLY A 200 -6.93 -10.30 -3.54
N TYR A 201 -6.66 -8.99 -3.51
CA TYR A 201 -7.66 -7.99 -3.90
C TYR A 201 -7.98 -8.02 -5.40
N VAL A 202 -7.00 -8.28 -6.27
CA VAL A 202 -7.25 -8.48 -7.70
C VAL A 202 -8.22 -9.63 -7.94
N ILE A 203 -8.01 -10.79 -7.29
CA ILE A 203 -8.91 -11.95 -7.37
C ILE A 203 -10.34 -11.55 -6.95
N GLN A 204 -10.48 -10.94 -5.80
CA GLN A 204 -11.78 -10.59 -5.23
C GLN A 204 -12.53 -9.56 -6.09
N LEU A 205 -11.82 -8.53 -6.58
CA LEU A 205 -12.39 -7.51 -7.48
C LEU A 205 -12.74 -8.08 -8.86
N ALA A 206 -11.91 -8.95 -9.42
CA ALA A 206 -12.15 -9.63 -10.67
C ALA A 206 -13.42 -10.52 -10.59
N LYS A 207 -13.55 -11.29 -9.49
CA LYS A 207 -14.74 -12.11 -9.22
C LYS A 207 -16.03 -11.27 -9.19
N GLN A 208 -16.01 -10.08 -8.57
CA GLN A 208 -17.18 -9.18 -8.54
C GLN A 208 -17.62 -8.71 -9.93
N ARG A 209 -16.72 -8.78 -10.91
CA ARG A 209 -16.93 -8.34 -12.29
C ARG A 209 -17.07 -9.49 -13.28
N GLY A 210 -17.10 -10.75 -12.82
CA GLY A 210 -17.12 -11.93 -13.68
C GLY A 210 -15.86 -12.10 -14.56
N ILE A 211 -14.74 -11.46 -14.18
CA ILE A 211 -13.44 -11.55 -14.85
C ILE A 211 -12.73 -12.81 -14.33
N LYS A 212 -12.23 -13.66 -15.23
CA LYS A 212 -11.52 -14.89 -14.90
C LYS A 212 -10.05 -14.61 -14.61
N THR A 213 -9.50 -15.27 -13.59
CA THR A 213 -8.13 -15.03 -13.11
C THR A 213 -7.25 -16.26 -13.20
N ILE A 214 -6.01 -16.06 -13.69
CA ILE A 214 -4.92 -17.01 -13.58
C ILE A 214 -3.95 -16.47 -12.55
N ASN A 215 -3.74 -17.24 -11.51
CA ASN A 215 -3.04 -16.81 -10.29
C ASN A 215 -1.71 -17.54 -10.16
N VAL A 216 -0.62 -16.87 -10.58
CA VAL A 216 0.70 -17.47 -10.59
C VAL A 216 1.39 -17.26 -9.25
N VAL A 217 1.87 -18.35 -8.68
CA VAL A 217 2.61 -18.39 -7.42
C VAL A 217 3.96 -19.09 -7.60
N ARG A 218 4.89 -18.91 -6.66
CA ARG A 218 6.24 -19.50 -6.74
C ARG A 218 6.37 -20.87 -6.05
N ARG A 219 5.36 -21.33 -5.34
CA ARG A 219 5.39 -22.57 -4.56
C ARG A 219 4.02 -23.23 -4.48
N GLU A 220 3.98 -24.51 -4.23
CA GLU A 220 2.76 -25.29 -3.99
C GLU A 220 2.08 -24.94 -2.66
N GLY A 221 0.85 -25.42 -2.47
CA GLY A 221 0.08 -25.32 -1.24
C GLY A 221 -0.58 -23.97 -1.00
N LEU A 222 -0.75 -23.14 -2.06
CA LEU A 222 -1.42 -21.85 -1.99
C LEU A 222 -2.76 -21.84 -2.76
N ASP A 223 -3.08 -22.92 -3.43
CA ASP A 223 -4.24 -23.08 -4.32
C ASP A 223 -5.57 -22.98 -3.57
N GLU A 224 -5.75 -23.71 -2.47
CA GLU A 224 -6.98 -23.68 -1.66
C GLU A 224 -7.32 -22.25 -1.21
N GLU A 225 -6.31 -21.50 -0.72
CA GLU A 225 -6.50 -20.12 -0.28
C GLU A 225 -6.93 -19.21 -1.42
N LEU A 226 -6.31 -19.35 -2.60
CA LEU A 226 -6.61 -18.50 -3.75
C LEU A 226 -7.96 -18.85 -4.37
N TYR A 227 -8.34 -20.13 -4.40
CA TYR A 227 -9.69 -20.55 -4.78
C TYR A 227 -10.77 -20.04 -3.82
N ALA A 228 -10.49 -20.05 -2.50
CA ALA A 228 -11.40 -19.52 -1.51
C ALA A 228 -11.65 -18.00 -1.68
N LYS A 229 -10.66 -17.26 -2.18
CA LYS A 229 -10.80 -15.84 -2.55
C LYS A 229 -11.57 -15.63 -3.85
N GLY A 230 -11.77 -16.68 -4.64
CA GLY A 230 -12.50 -16.67 -5.92
C GLY A 230 -11.61 -16.70 -7.14
N GLY A 231 -10.37 -17.14 -7.02
CA GLY A 231 -9.48 -17.41 -8.15
C GLY A 231 -9.98 -18.59 -8.99
N ASP A 232 -9.81 -18.51 -10.32
CA ASP A 232 -10.28 -19.56 -11.23
C ASP A 232 -9.20 -20.62 -11.50
N VAL A 233 -7.96 -20.20 -11.68
CA VAL A 233 -6.81 -21.07 -11.96
C VAL A 233 -5.63 -20.66 -11.10
N VAL A 234 -4.90 -21.63 -10.56
CA VAL A 234 -3.65 -21.42 -9.84
C VAL A 234 -2.53 -22.19 -10.53
N LEU A 235 -1.43 -21.52 -10.87
CA LEU A 235 -0.28 -22.12 -11.54
C LEU A 235 1.01 -21.76 -10.78
N ILE A 236 2.01 -22.65 -10.93
CA ILE A 236 3.35 -22.39 -10.38
C ILE A 236 4.20 -21.75 -11.47
N ASP A 237 4.95 -20.68 -11.12
CA ASP A 237 5.84 -20.02 -12.04
C ASP A 237 6.98 -20.96 -12.51
N GLY A 238 7.13 -21.09 -13.82
CA GLY A 238 8.12 -21.99 -14.42
C GLY A 238 8.31 -21.73 -15.91
N PRO A 239 9.30 -22.38 -16.54
CA PRO A 239 9.65 -22.15 -17.96
C PRO A 239 8.48 -22.36 -18.94
N ASP A 240 7.60 -23.28 -18.63
CA ASP A 240 6.43 -23.68 -19.42
C ASP A 240 5.13 -22.92 -19.05
N LEU A 241 5.23 -21.86 -18.25
CA LEU A 241 4.08 -21.11 -17.76
C LEU A 241 3.14 -20.64 -18.87
N ALA A 242 3.69 -20.15 -20.00
CA ALA A 242 2.86 -19.66 -21.10
C ALA A 242 2.02 -20.79 -21.75
N GLU A 243 2.55 -22.01 -21.83
CA GLU A 243 1.85 -23.19 -22.34
C GLU A 243 0.78 -23.65 -21.36
N GLN A 244 1.09 -23.66 -20.05
CA GLN A 244 0.11 -23.99 -19.00
C GLN A 244 -1.06 -23.00 -19.01
N ILE A 245 -0.79 -21.69 -19.18
CA ILE A 245 -1.83 -20.66 -19.31
C ILE A 245 -2.71 -20.91 -20.53
N ALA A 246 -2.10 -21.17 -21.69
CA ALA A 246 -2.85 -21.46 -22.91
C ALA A 246 -3.75 -22.69 -22.76
N HIS A 247 -3.25 -23.73 -22.09
CA HIS A 247 -4.05 -24.93 -21.79
C HIS A 247 -5.21 -24.62 -20.84
N ALA A 248 -4.93 -23.87 -19.74
CA ALA A 248 -5.93 -23.54 -18.72
C ALA A 248 -7.05 -22.64 -19.24
N THR A 249 -6.75 -21.76 -20.20
CA THR A 249 -7.75 -20.89 -20.84
C THR A 249 -8.48 -21.55 -22.01
N GLY A 250 -8.08 -22.77 -22.41
CA GLY A 250 -8.59 -23.42 -23.65
C GLY A 250 -8.17 -22.64 -24.90
N GLY A 251 -7.10 -21.88 -24.85
CA GLY A 251 -6.63 -21.03 -25.95
C GLY A 251 -7.29 -19.64 -26.01
N GLU A 252 -8.21 -19.33 -25.12
CA GLU A 252 -8.77 -17.97 -25.02
C GLU A 252 -7.67 -16.93 -24.69
N PRO A 253 -7.73 -15.73 -25.28
CA PRO A 253 -6.69 -14.73 -25.11
C PRO A 253 -6.68 -14.14 -23.69
N VAL A 254 -5.48 -13.97 -23.13
CA VAL A 254 -5.27 -13.20 -21.89
C VAL A 254 -5.15 -11.72 -22.24
N ALA A 255 -6.08 -10.91 -21.72
CA ALA A 255 -6.16 -9.48 -22.04
C ALA A 255 -5.18 -8.62 -21.22
N LEU A 256 -4.98 -8.98 -19.94
CA LEU A 256 -4.19 -8.20 -18.98
C LEU A 256 -3.30 -9.12 -18.15
N ALA A 257 -2.03 -8.78 -18.01
CA ALA A 257 -1.09 -9.37 -17.05
C ALA A 257 -0.67 -8.34 -16.01
N LEU A 258 -0.63 -8.73 -14.73
CA LEU A 258 -0.22 -7.89 -13.61
C LEU A 258 1.01 -8.50 -12.94
N ASP A 259 2.13 -7.75 -12.91
CA ASP A 259 3.39 -8.27 -12.39
C ASP A 259 4.08 -7.36 -11.37
N PRO A 260 4.20 -7.80 -10.10
CA PRO A 260 5.05 -7.15 -9.11
C PRO A 260 6.44 -7.79 -8.99
N VAL A 261 6.76 -8.86 -9.74
CA VAL A 261 7.95 -9.68 -9.53
C VAL A 261 9.13 -9.21 -10.38
N GLY A 262 8.90 -8.94 -11.67
CA GLY A 262 9.97 -8.62 -12.62
C GLY A 262 10.76 -9.86 -13.08
N GLY A 263 11.95 -9.65 -13.67
CA GLY A 263 12.83 -10.71 -14.13
C GLY A 263 12.17 -11.66 -15.13
N ASP A 264 12.45 -12.96 -15.00
CA ASP A 264 11.95 -13.99 -15.92
C ASP A 264 10.43 -14.19 -15.84
N THR A 265 9.81 -13.96 -14.66
CA THR A 265 8.37 -14.03 -14.46
C THR A 265 7.65 -13.04 -15.38
N TYR A 266 8.12 -11.80 -15.44
CA TYR A 266 7.57 -10.79 -16.34
C TYR A 266 7.60 -11.25 -17.80
N THR A 267 8.73 -11.82 -18.25
CA THR A 267 8.89 -12.33 -19.61
C THR A 267 7.91 -13.45 -19.91
N ARG A 268 7.74 -14.40 -18.99
CA ARG A 268 6.78 -15.52 -19.12
C ARG A 268 5.35 -15.05 -19.20
N LEU A 269 4.97 -14.08 -18.35
CA LEU A 269 3.64 -13.47 -18.40
C LEU A 269 3.40 -12.69 -19.70
N THR A 270 4.41 -11.96 -20.21
CA THR A 270 4.30 -11.28 -21.51
C THR A 270 4.08 -12.27 -22.66
N ASN A 271 4.75 -13.42 -22.62
CA ASN A 271 4.60 -14.46 -23.62
C ASN A 271 3.19 -15.10 -23.63
N SER A 272 2.48 -15.10 -22.50
CA SER A 272 1.13 -15.66 -22.36
C SER A 272 0.01 -14.74 -22.85
N LEU A 273 0.29 -13.47 -23.08
CA LEU A 273 -0.71 -12.50 -23.54
C LEU A 273 -1.31 -12.85 -24.89
N GLY A 274 -2.58 -12.55 -25.06
CA GLY A 274 -3.24 -12.52 -26.37
C GLY A 274 -2.78 -11.36 -27.25
N VAL A 275 -3.25 -11.31 -28.49
CA VAL A 275 -3.01 -10.19 -29.41
C VAL A 275 -3.61 -8.92 -28.82
N GLY A 276 -2.83 -7.82 -28.80
CA GLY A 276 -3.21 -6.54 -28.19
C GLY A 276 -3.20 -6.53 -26.66
N GLY A 277 -2.80 -7.64 -26.02
CA GLY A 277 -2.77 -7.75 -24.56
C GLY A 277 -1.78 -6.80 -23.90
N THR A 278 -2.06 -6.44 -22.66
CA THR A 278 -1.26 -5.48 -21.89
C THR A 278 -0.64 -6.15 -20.66
N ILE A 279 0.65 -5.94 -20.42
CA ILE A 279 1.29 -6.24 -19.12
C ILE A 279 1.52 -4.96 -18.35
N VAL A 280 1.22 -4.98 -17.04
CA VAL A 280 1.43 -3.88 -16.11
C VAL A 280 2.41 -4.31 -15.03
N ALA A 281 3.63 -3.74 -15.05
CA ALA A 281 4.58 -3.87 -13.96
C ALA A 281 4.24 -2.87 -12.85
N TYR A 282 4.10 -3.34 -11.60
CA TYR A 282 3.82 -2.48 -10.45
C TYR A 282 4.74 -2.74 -9.24
N GLY A 283 5.74 -3.58 -9.43
CA GLY A 283 6.78 -3.88 -8.45
C GLY A 283 8.00 -4.53 -9.11
N MET A 284 9.00 -4.84 -8.28
CA MET A 284 10.25 -5.48 -8.70
C MET A 284 10.76 -6.40 -7.57
N LEU A 285 9.88 -7.27 -7.06
CA LEU A 285 10.18 -8.11 -5.88
C LEU A 285 11.36 -9.06 -6.07
N SER A 286 11.67 -9.46 -7.31
CA SER A 286 12.86 -10.28 -7.61
C SER A 286 14.18 -9.51 -7.56
N GLY A 287 14.14 -8.17 -7.56
CA GLY A 287 15.32 -7.33 -7.74
C GLY A 287 15.96 -7.41 -9.12
N LYS A 288 15.35 -8.16 -10.05
CA LYS A 288 15.91 -8.41 -11.40
C LYS A 288 15.16 -7.59 -12.45
N ALA A 289 15.90 -7.01 -13.40
CA ALA A 289 15.30 -6.35 -14.55
C ALA A 289 14.52 -7.37 -15.41
N ALA A 290 13.38 -6.94 -15.92
CA ALA A 290 12.58 -7.72 -16.87
C ALA A 290 13.20 -7.65 -18.27
N THR A 291 13.09 -8.76 -19.03
CA THR A 291 13.49 -8.80 -20.43
C THR A 291 12.25 -8.81 -21.31
N LEU A 292 12.16 -7.85 -22.23
CA LEU A 292 11.10 -7.83 -23.22
C LEU A 292 11.41 -8.82 -24.35
N ASN A 293 10.48 -9.75 -24.60
CA ASN A 293 10.47 -10.54 -25.80
C ASN A 293 9.96 -9.69 -26.97
N THR A 294 10.89 -9.10 -27.72
CA THR A 294 10.56 -8.18 -28.82
C THR A 294 9.79 -8.87 -29.94
N GLY A 295 10.04 -10.17 -30.21
CA GLY A 295 9.28 -10.95 -31.19
C GLY A 295 7.81 -11.03 -30.80
N MET A 296 7.51 -11.39 -29.55
CA MET A 296 6.14 -11.44 -29.05
C MET A 296 5.49 -10.06 -29.05
N ALA A 297 6.25 -9.01 -28.68
CA ALA A 297 5.73 -7.63 -28.72
C ALA A 297 5.33 -7.21 -30.13
N ILE A 298 6.13 -7.55 -31.14
CA ILE A 298 5.85 -7.23 -32.55
C ILE A 298 4.67 -8.04 -33.07
N PHE A 299 4.70 -9.38 -32.92
CA PHE A 299 3.73 -10.27 -33.57
C PHE A 299 2.37 -10.31 -32.87
N LYS A 300 2.32 -10.00 -31.57
CA LYS A 300 1.07 -9.95 -30.81
C LYS A 300 0.63 -8.51 -30.48
N ASP A 301 1.36 -7.48 -30.91
CA ASP A 301 1.07 -6.07 -30.55
C ASP A 301 0.89 -5.88 -29.03
N THR A 302 1.75 -6.52 -28.22
CA THR A 302 1.63 -6.45 -26.76
C THR A 302 2.06 -5.09 -26.23
N ARG A 303 1.35 -4.59 -25.23
CA ARG A 303 1.60 -3.30 -24.61
C ARG A 303 2.27 -3.47 -23.25
N ASN A 304 3.41 -2.83 -23.06
CA ASN A 304 4.15 -2.85 -21.81
C ASN A 304 3.91 -1.53 -21.07
N ARG A 305 3.34 -1.62 -19.89
CA ARG A 305 2.96 -0.48 -19.04
C ARG A 305 3.52 -0.68 -17.64
N SER A 306 3.54 0.38 -16.87
CA SER A 306 3.86 0.35 -15.44
C SER A 306 2.85 1.15 -14.65
N PHE A 307 2.66 0.77 -13.40
CA PHE A 307 1.79 1.46 -12.47
C PHE A 307 2.53 1.77 -11.18
N TRP A 308 2.42 3.01 -10.74
CA TRP A 308 2.93 3.45 -9.44
C TRP A 308 1.86 4.29 -8.74
N LEU A 309 1.33 3.76 -7.64
CA LEU A 309 0.22 4.37 -6.92
C LEU A 309 0.54 5.79 -6.43
N ALA A 310 1.77 6.05 -5.96
CA ALA A 310 2.16 7.40 -5.51
C ALA A 310 1.97 8.43 -6.64
N LYS A 311 2.33 8.05 -7.88
CA LYS A 311 2.15 8.93 -9.06
C LYS A 311 0.69 9.19 -9.36
N TRP A 312 -0.16 8.17 -9.16
CA TRP A 312 -1.60 8.37 -9.30
C TRP A 312 -2.14 9.33 -8.22
N TYR A 313 -1.71 9.19 -6.96
CA TYR A 313 -2.12 10.11 -5.89
C TYR A 313 -1.70 11.56 -6.14
N GLU A 314 -0.55 11.80 -6.78
CA GLU A 314 -0.09 13.13 -7.18
C GLU A 314 -0.98 13.76 -8.28
N SER A 315 -1.41 12.97 -9.25
CA SER A 315 -2.11 13.46 -10.44
C SER A 315 -3.63 13.36 -10.38
N ALA A 316 -4.17 12.44 -9.57
CA ALA A 316 -5.60 12.20 -9.48
C ALA A 316 -6.34 13.38 -8.84
N THR A 317 -7.46 13.75 -9.42
CA THR A 317 -8.38 14.74 -8.89
C THR A 317 -9.10 14.24 -7.63
N LEU A 318 -9.66 15.15 -6.85
CA LEU A 318 -10.45 14.77 -5.68
C LEU A 318 -11.64 13.86 -6.03
N PRO A 319 -12.41 14.09 -7.09
CA PRO A 319 -13.47 13.16 -7.51
C PRO A 319 -12.98 11.75 -7.85
N GLU A 320 -11.82 11.61 -8.50
CA GLU A 320 -11.23 10.31 -8.81
C GLU A 320 -10.83 9.55 -7.54
N LYS A 321 -10.20 10.24 -6.58
CA LYS A 321 -9.88 9.67 -5.27
C LYS A 321 -11.14 9.24 -4.52
N GLN A 322 -12.16 10.11 -4.50
CA GLN A 322 -13.44 9.80 -3.88
C GLN A 322 -14.15 8.61 -4.55
N ALA A 323 -14.10 8.51 -5.88
CA ALA A 323 -14.65 7.38 -6.61
C ALA A 323 -13.95 6.06 -6.26
N ALA A 324 -12.61 6.06 -6.19
CA ALA A 324 -11.84 4.88 -5.80
C ALA A 324 -12.18 4.41 -4.38
N PHE A 325 -12.12 5.29 -3.39
CA PHE A 325 -12.46 4.96 -2.01
C PHE A 325 -13.94 4.63 -1.83
N GLY A 326 -14.84 5.30 -2.54
CA GLY A 326 -16.27 5.02 -2.55
C GLY A 326 -16.62 3.60 -3.01
N ARG A 327 -15.79 3.00 -3.84
CA ARG A 327 -15.92 1.58 -4.25
C ARG A 327 -15.27 0.63 -3.24
N ILE A 328 -14.08 0.97 -2.73
CA ILE A 328 -13.28 0.07 -1.88
C ILE A 328 -13.84 -0.04 -0.46
N ILE A 329 -14.18 1.07 0.18
CA ILE A 329 -14.57 1.09 1.60
C ILE A 329 -15.80 0.23 1.90
N PRO A 330 -16.92 0.31 1.13
CA PRO A 330 -18.07 -0.56 1.36
C PRO A 330 -17.75 -2.05 1.20
N LEU A 331 -16.89 -2.41 0.24
CA LEU A 331 -16.50 -3.80 0.01
C LEU A 331 -15.63 -4.35 1.14
N ILE A 332 -14.76 -3.52 1.73
CA ILE A 332 -13.99 -3.88 2.93
C ILE A 332 -14.92 -4.00 4.14
N ALA A 333 -15.78 -3.01 4.37
CA ALA A 333 -16.69 -3.00 5.50
C ALA A 333 -17.66 -4.19 5.51
N SER A 334 -18.08 -4.66 4.33
CA SER A 334 -18.93 -5.85 4.17
C SER A 334 -18.14 -7.18 4.18
N GLY A 335 -16.81 -7.15 4.26
CA GLY A 335 -15.96 -8.35 4.23
C GLY A 335 -15.78 -8.99 2.85
N VAL A 336 -16.26 -8.36 1.77
CA VAL A 336 -16.05 -8.81 0.38
C VAL A 336 -14.58 -8.65 -0.02
N LEU A 337 -13.96 -7.53 0.35
CA LEU A 337 -12.52 -7.32 0.21
C LEU A 337 -11.84 -7.56 1.54
N LYS A 338 -10.94 -8.54 1.56
CA LYS A 338 -10.24 -8.93 2.78
C LYS A 338 -8.83 -9.43 2.45
N ALA A 339 -7.84 -8.92 3.19
CA ALA A 339 -6.48 -9.45 3.21
C ALA A 339 -6.25 -10.29 4.48
N ASN A 340 -5.43 -11.33 4.38
CA ASN A 340 -4.99 -12.07 5.56
C ASN A 340 -4.10 -11.18 6.43
N VAL A 341 -4.21 -11.33 7.75
CA VAL A 341 -3.31 -10.73 8.73
C VAL A 341 -2.46 -11.83 9.34
N ASP A 342 -1.15 -11.72 9.15
CA ASP A 342 -0.17 -12.69 9.67
C ASP A 342 0.12 -12.46 11.15
N SER A 343 0.39 -11.21 11.52
CA SER A 343 0.78 -10.88 12.89
C SER A 343 0.54 -9.40 13.21
N ARG A 344 0.47 -9.11 14.51
CA ARG A 344 0.27 -7.78 15.07
C ARG A 344 1.37 -7.47 16.05
N PHE A 345 1.88 -6.23 16.03
CA PHE A 345 2.93 -5.76 16.90
C PHE A 345 2.58 -4.40 17.47
N ALA A 346 2.99 -4.14 18.70
CA ALA A 346 2.96 -2.79 19.27
C ALA A 346 4.02 -1.89 18.60
N VAL A 347 3.91 -0.58 18.76
CA VAL A 347 4.92 0.38 18.24
C VAL A 347 6.32 0.07 18.79
N GLY A 348 6.40 -0.32 20.08
CA GLY A 348 7.65 -0.69 20.74
C GLY A 348 8.37 -1.88 20.10
N ASP A 349 7.64 -2.76 19.41
CA ASP A 349 8.16 -3.98 18.80
C ASP A 349 8.44 -3.82 17.29
N ILE A 350 8.60 -2.58 16.81
CA ILE A 350 8.72 -2.29 15.37
C ILE A 350 9.84 -3.06 14.68
N LYS A 351 10.98 -3.30 15.36
CA LYS A 351 12.08 -4.07 14.77
C LYS A 351 11.69 -5.50 14.47
N GLN A 352 10.97 -6.16 15.39
CA GLN A 352 10.44 -7.51 15.19
C GLN A 352 9.37 -7.50 14.07
N ALA A 353 8.53 -6.46 14.03
CA ALA A 353 7.51 -6.30 13.02
C ALA A 353 8.11 -6.20 11.60
N VAL A 354 9.13 -5.37 11.38
CA VAL A 354 9.77 -5.24 10.07
C VAL A 354 10.58 -6.49 9.69
N ILE A 355 11.22 -7.17 10.65
CA ILE A 355 11.86 -8.47 10.41
C ILE A 355 10.80 -9.48 9.93
N ARG A 356 9.66 -9.60 10.65
CA ARG A 356 8.59 -10.50 10.24
C ARG A 356 8.01 -10.11 8.86
N ALA A 357 7.83 -8.82 8.59
CA ALA A 357 7.33 -8.34 7.32
C ALA A 357 8.28 -8.61 6.14
N ALA A 358 9.58 -8.72 6.38
CA ALA A 358 10.59 -9.06 5.37
C ALA A 358 10.74 -10.58 5.13
N GLN A 359 10.28 -11.42 6.09
CA GLN A 359 10.44 -12.87 5.99
C GLN A 359 9.56 -13.50 4.90
N ASP A 360 10.09 -14.54 4.27
CA ASP A 360 9.33 -15.44 3.42
C ASP A 360 8.38 -16.34 4.26
N GLY A 361 7.36 -16.89 3.59
CA GLY A 361 6.46 -17.87 4.19
C GLY A 361 5.41 -17.30 5.15
N ARG A 362 5.34 -16.00 5.33
CA ARG A 362 4.23 -15.36 6.06
C ARG A 362 2.91 -15.52 5.29
N ASN A 363 1.82 -15.63 6.04
CA ASN A 363 0.48 -15.73 5.45
C ASN A 363 -0.32 -14.45 5.73
N GLY A 364 0.02 -13.36 5.07
CA GLY A 364 -0.72 -12.11 5.17
C GLY A 364 0.13 -10.90 5.53
N LYS A 365 -0.53 -9.86 5.97
CA LYS A 365 0.04 -8.56 6.35
C LYS A 365 0.50 -8.57 7.80
N VAL A 366 1.63 -7.94 8.05
CA VAL A 366 2.06 -7.56 9.39
C VAL A 366 1.50 -6.19 9.71
N LEU A 367 0.87 -6.06 10.87
CA LEU A 367 0.27 -4.81 11.33
C LEU A 367 1.00 -4.25 12.55
N VAL A 368 1.13 -2.93 12.59
CA VAL A 368 1.43 -2.17 13.80
C VAL A 368 0.09 -1.73 14.38
N VAL A 369 -0.19 -2.20 15.61
CA VAL A 369 -1.42 -1.91 16.35
C VAL A 369 -1.00 -1.34 17.71
N PRO A 370 -1.04 -0.01 17.92
CA PRO A 370 -0.42 0.63 19.09
C PRO A 370 -0.88 0.10 20.45
N ASN A 371 -2.12 -0.40 20.53
CA ASN A 371 -2.75 -0.88 21.76
C ASN A 371 -2.98 -2.41 21.75
N VAL A 372 -2.07 -3.19 21.17
CA VAL A 372 -2.09 -4.67 21.34
C VAL A 372 -1.83 -4.98 22.80
N GLN A 373 -2.81 -5.57 23.48
CA GLN A 373 -2.66 -6.20 24.79
C GLN A 373 -2.27 -7.67 24.64
#